data_c803e29a03ecf5a8d36e5c11ed56e8ac
#
_entry.id   c803e29a03ecf5a8d36e5c11ed56e8ac
#
_cell.length_a   1.000
_cell.length_b   1.000
_cell.length_c   1.000
_cell.angle_alpha   90.00
_cell.angle_beta   90.00
_cell.angle_gamma   90.00
#
_symmetry.space_group_name_H-M   'P 1'
#
loop_
_entity.id
_entity.type
_entity.pdbx_description
1 polymer ?
#
loop_
_entity_poly.entity_id
_entity_poly.type
_entity_poly.pdbx_seq_one_letter_code
_entity_poly.pdbx_strand_id
1 'polypeptide(L)'
;MKIYEMLKEANNKARKANIEEYELKVRYIFEDLFKEKEVDEKEFLDAIDKLCEGYPYQYITKNANFFGYDIYVDDNVLIPRLDTEILVDSICKYIEENYNINDDIRILEIGIGSRCPYNCNIKKIRRI
;
A
#
# COMPACT_ATOMS: atom_id res chain seq x y z
N MET A 1 5.02 -6.13 -27.61
CA MET A 1 3.57 -6.22 -27.32
C MET A 1 3.06 -4.84 -26.89
N LYS A 2 1.93 -4.44 -27.37
CA LYS A 2 1.33 -3.15 -26.96
C LYS A 2 0.81 -3.23 -25.55
N ILE A 3 0.83 -2.11 -24.82
CA ILE A 3 0.37 -2.04 -23.42
C ILE A 3 -1.04 -2.63 -23.27
N TYR A 4 -1.94 -2.34 -24.18
CA TYR A 4 -3.30 -2.87 -24.17
C TYR A 4 -3.34 -4.41 -24.22
N GLU A 5 -2.53 -5.00 -25.09
CA GLU A 5 -2.45 -6.46 -25.22
C GLU A 5 -1.88 -7.13 -23.96
N MET A 6 -0.87 -6.49 -23.40
CA MET A 6 -0.23 -6.92 -22.17
C MET A 6 -1.20 -6.89 -20.97
N LEU A 7 -1.96 -5.81 -20.81
CA LEU A 7 -2.98 -5.70 -19.79
C LEU A 7 -4.11 -6.71 -19.99
N LYS A 8 -4.51 -6.94 -21.23
CA LYS A 8 -5.53 -7.95 -21.55
C LYS A 8 -5.07 -9.35 -21.18
N GLU A 9 -3.83 -9.71 -21.52
CA GLU A 9 -3.24 -11.00 -21.14
C GLU A 9 -3.18 -11.16 -19.61
N ALA A 10 -2.74 -10.12 -18.90
CA ALA A 10 -2.66 -10.12 -17.44
C ALA A 10 -4.05 -10.32 -16.79
N ASN A 11 -5.05 -9.60 -17.27
CA ASN A 11 -6.43 -9.75 -16.80
C ASN A 11 -6.98 -11.16 -17.04
N ASN A 12 -6.69 -11.73 -18.19
CA ASN A 12 -7.11 -13.10 -18.51
C ASN A 12 -6.45 -14.13 -17.58
N LYS A 13 -5.15 -13.99 -17.33
CA LYS A 13 -4.43 -14.86 -16.38
C LYS A 13 -5.00 -14.78 -14.97
N ALA A 14 -5.19 -13.58 -14.47
CA ALA A 14 -5.72 -13.35 -13.13
C ALA A 14 -7.16 -13.86 -12.97
N ARG A 15 -7.99 -13.65 -13.98
CA ARG A 15 -9.36 -14.18 -14.01
C ARG A 15 -9.38 -15.71 -13.95
N LYS A 16 -8.54 -16.37 -14.76
CA LYS A 16 -8.43 -17.85 -14.77
C LYS A 16 -7.91 -18.41 -13.44
N ALA A 17 -7.10 -17.65 -12.73
CA ALA A 17 -6.60 -18.01 -11.42
C ALA A 17 -7.60 -17.70 -10.28
N ASN A 18 -8.79 -17.20 -10.60
CA ASN A 18 -9.84 -16.83 -9.64
C ASN A 18 -9.38 -15.77 -8.63
N ILE A 19 -8.59 -14.82 -9.07
CA ILE A 19 -8.16 -13.70 -8.22
C ILE A 19 -9.33 -12.75 -8.03
N GLU A 20 -9.69 -12.50 -6.79
CA GLU A 20 -10.73 -11.55 -6.43
C GLU A 20 -10.30 -10.12 -6.81
N GLU A 21 -11.23 -9.37 -7.39
CA GLU A 21 -10.96 -8.00 -7.88
C GLU A 21 -9.74 -7.91 -8.81
N TYR A 22 -9.57 -8.88 -9.67
CA TYR A 22 -8.38 -9.03 -10.51
C TYR A 22 -8.10 -7.80 -11.38
N GLU A 23 -9.10 -7.17 -11.95
CA GLU A 23 -8.92 -5.99 -12.81
C GLU A 23 -8.27 -4.83 -12.04
N LEU A 24 -8.73 -4.60 -10.82
CA LEU A 24 -8.21 -3.56 -9.95
C LEU A 24 -6.77 -3.85 -9.52
N LYS A 25 -6.50 -5.08 -9.11
CA LYS A 25 -5.16 -5.52 -8.70
C LYS A 25 -4.15 -5.47 -9.83
N VAL A 26 -4.53 -5.92 -11.02
CA VAL A 26 -3.69 -5.85 -12.23
C VAL A 26 -3.35 -4.39 -12.55
N ARG A 27 -4.32 -3.51 -12.48
CA ARG A 27 -4.10 -2.08 -12.71
C ARG A 27 -3.15 -1.47 -11.68
N TYR A 28 -3.33 -1.77 -10.40
CA TYR A 28 -2.44 -1.26 -9.35
C TYR A 28 -1.00 -1.75 -9.53
N ILE A 29 -0.81 -3.02 -9.89
CA ILE A 29 0.51 -3.57 -10.16
C ILE A 29 1.16 -2.82 -11.33
N PHE A 30 0.44 -2.61 -12.41
CA PHE A 30 0.95 -1.88 -13.57
C PHE A 30 1.34 -0.43 -13.21
N GLU A 31 0.45 0.28 -12.56
CA GLU A 31 0.68 1.68 -12.18
C GLU A 31 1.87 1.82 -11.21
N ASP A 32 1.95 0.97 -10.21
CA ASP A 32 3.00 1.05 -9.20
C ASP A 32 4.37 0.63 -9.73
N LEU A 33 4.45 -0.43 -10.55
CA LEU A 33 5.72 -0.88 -11.11
C LEU A 33 6.34 0.12 -12.09
N PHE A 34 5.52 0.78 -12.87
CA PHE A 34 5.99 1.64 -13.96
C PHE A 34 5.72 3.13 -13.72
N LYS A 35 5.54 3.52 -12.48
CA LYS A 35 5.29 4.90 -12.10
C LYS A 35 6.44 5.84 -12.47
N GLU A 36 7.69 5.36 -12.32
CA GLU A 36 8.89 6.15 -12.52
C GLU A 36 9.88 5.54 -13.51
N LYS A 37 9.48 4.51 -14.23
CA LYS A 37 10.33 3.82 -15.21
C LYS A 37 9.54 3.36 -16.42
N GLU A 38 10.26 3.00 -17.49
CA GLU A 38 9.65 2.47 -18.71
C GLU A 38 9.01 1.11 -18.46
N VAL A 39 7.97 0.81 -19.23
CA VAL A 39 7.23 -0.44 -19.15
C VAL A 39 8.11 -1.59 -19.65
N ASP A 40 8.29 -2.60 -18.79
CA ASP A 40 8.98 -3.85 -19.11
C ASP A 40 7.96 -4.98 -19.07
N GLU A 41 7.70 -5.59 -20.23
CA GLU A 41 6.73 -6.67 -20.37
C GLU A 41 7.05 -7.86 -19.48
N LYS A 42 8.32 -8.29 -19.46
CA LYS A 42 8.74 -9.44 -18.68
C LYS A 42 8.54 -9.21 -17.18
N GLU A 43 8.95 -8.07 -16.69
CA GLU A 43 8.78 -7.70 -15.29
C GLU A 43 7.30 -7.69 -14.89
N PHE A 44 6.47 -7.14 -15.75
CA PHE A 44 5.03 -7.07 -15.50
C PHE A 44 4.39 -8.47 -15.47
N LEU A 45 4.69 -9.31 -16.46
CA LEU A 45 4.12 -10.66 -16.53
C LEU A 45 4.62 -11.55 -15.39
N ASP A 46 5.88 -11.41 -14.98
CA ASP A 46 6.41 -12.09 -13.80
C ASP A 46 5.68 -11.66 -12.51
N ALA A 47 5.37 -10.37 -12.38
CA ALA A 47 4.58 -9.87 -11.26
C ALA A 47 3.14 -10.43 -11.26
N ILE A 48 2.52 -10.53 -12.43
CA ILE A 48 1.18 -11.12 -12.57
C ILE A 48 1.20 -12.62 -12.24
N ASP A 49 2.25 -13.33 -12.61
CA ASP A 49 2.40 -14.74 -12.24
C ASP A 49 2.45 -14.91 -10.71
N LYS A 50 3.16 -14.03 -10.00
CA LYS A 50 3.16 -14.02 -8.53
C LYS A 50 1.77 -13.75 -7.96
N LEU A 51 1.04 -12.80 -8.53
CA LEU A 51 -0.35 -12.54 -8.14
C LEU A 51 -1.21 -13.79 -8.29
N CYS A 52 -1.07 -14.50 -9.39
CA CYS A 52 -1.81 -15.74 -9.66
C CYS A 52 -1.45 -16.88 -8.70
N GLU A 53 -0.23 -16.88 -8.15
CA GLU A 53 0.21 -17.82 -7.12
C GLU A 53 -0.35 -17.51 -5.73
N GLY A 54 -1.03 -16.39 -5.57
CA GLY A 54 -1.65 -15.98 -4.31
C GLY A 54 -0.87 -14.95 -3.51
N TYR A 55 0.22 -14.40 -4.03
CA TYR A 55 0.92 -13.29 -3.37
C TYR A 55 0.04 -12.05 -3.31
N PRO A 56 -0.05 -11.37 -2.16
CA PRO A 56 -0.70 -10.07 -2.09
C PRO A 56 -0.03 -9.06 -3.03
N TYR A 57 -0.83 -8.29 -3.76
CA TYR A 57 -0.26 -7.31 -4.70
C TYR A 57 0.61 -6.26 -4.02
N GLN A 58 0.33 -5.95 -2.75
CA GLN A 58 1.14 -5.00 -1.96
C GLN A 58 2.58 -5.50 -1.78
N TYR A 59 2.79 -6.79 -1.61
CA TYR A 59 4.14 -7.36 -1.53
C TYR A 59 4.84 -7.40 -2.89
N ILE A 60 4.09 -7.54 -3.97
CA ILE A 60 4.62 -7.53 -5.34
C ILE A 60 5.13 -6.12 -5.68
N THR A 61 4.35 -5.10 -5.39
CA THR A 61 4.69 -3.69 -5.66
C THR A 61 5.53 -3.06 -4.57
N LYS A 62 5.66 -3.73 -3.42
CA LYS A 62 6.31 -3.22 -2.20
C LYS A 62 5.73 -1.90 -1.73
N ASN A 63 4.44 -1.74 -1.95
CA ASN A 63 3.69 -0.54 -1.60
C ASN A 63 2.33 -0.89 -1.05
N ALA A 64 1.96 -0.25 0.03
CA ALA A 64 0.60 -0.29 0.56
C ALA A 64 0.11 1.13 0.78
N ASN A 65 -1.07 1.45 0.25
CA ASN A 65 -1.71 2.71 0.56
C ASN A 65 -2.39 2.60 1.93
N PHE A 66 -2.04 3.50 2.84
CA PHE A 66 -2.58 3.53 4.18
C PHE A 66 -2.88 4.97 4.57
N PHE A 67 -4.12 5.25 4.90
CA PHE A 67 -4.58 6.59 5.30
C PHE A 67 -4.16 7.68 4.30
N GLY A 68 -4.16 7.35 3.00
CA GLY A 68 -3.73 8.23 1.91
C GLY A 68 -2.23 8.34 1.69
N TYR A 69 -1.43 7.59 2.44
CA TYR A 69 0.03 7.58 2.30
C TYR A 69 0.52 6.28 1.68
N ASP A 70 1.61 6.38 0.90
CA ASP A 70 2.32 5.23 0.38
C ASP A 70 3.31 4.73 1.42
N ILE A 71 3.13 3.48 1.85
CA ILE A 71 3.97 2.82 2.85
C ILE A 71 4.72 1.68 2.19
N TYR A 72 6.05 1.65 2.36
CA TYR A 72 6.85 0.52 1.91
C TYR A 72 6.53 -0.73 2.73
N VAL A 73 6.24 -1.82 2.06
CA VAL A 73 6.01 -3.14 2.67
C VAL A 73 6.75 -4.22 1.90
N ASP A 74 7.14 -5.28 2.60
CA ASP A 74 7.70 -6.49 2.01
C ASP A 74 7.28 -7.70 2.84
N ASP A 75 7.77 -8.89 2.50
CA ASP A 75 7.40 -10.14 3.17
C ASP A 75 7.73 -10.18 4.67
N ASN A 76 8.53 -9.25 5.16
CA ASN A 76 8.98 -9.20 6.55
C ASN A 76 8.05 -8.41 7.47
N VAL A 77 7.07 -7.70 6.92
CA VAL A 77 6.13 -6.90 7.70
C VAL A 77 4.68 -7.22 7.31
N LEU A 78 3.79 -7.08 8.27
CA LEU A 78 2.36 -7.21 8.02
C LEU A 78 1.88 -6.03 7.17
N ILE A 79 1.08 -6.32 6.14
CA ILE A 79 0.41 -5.29 5.36
C ILE A 79 -0.55 -4.51 6.28
N PRO A 80 -0.50 -3.17 6.29
CA PRO A 80 -1.41 -2.35 7.09
C PRO A 80 -2.88 -2.67 6.76
N ARG A 81 -3.68 -2.83 7.80
CA ARG A 81 -5.11 -3.13 7.66
C ARG A 81 -5.96 -1.88 7.78
N LEU A 82 -7.13 -1.89 7.14
CA LEU A 82 -8.09 -0.79 7.19
C LEU A 82 -8.53 -0.45 8.63
N ASP A 83 -8.64 -1.46 9.50
CA ASP A 83 -8.98 -1.25 10.92
C ASP A 83 -7.99 -0.32 11.62
N THR A 84 -6.72 -0.37 11.24
CA THR A 84 -5.68 0.49 11.81
C THR A 84 -5.84 1.93 11.35
N GLU A 85 -6.44 2.19 10.19
CA GLU A 85 -6.78 3.55 9.75
C GLU A 85 -7.78 4.23 10.69
N ILE A 86 -8.73 3.46 11.21
CA ILE A 86 -9.70 3.96 12.20
C ILE A 86 -8.98 4.38 13.48
N LEU A 87 -8.00 3.59 13.93
CA LEU A 87 -7.16 3.94 15.08
C LEU A 87 -6.40 5.24 14.84
N VAL A 88 -5.76 5.39 13.69
CA VAL A 88 -5.01 6.61 13.33
C VAL A 88 -5.92 7.82 13.30
N ASP A 89 -7.09 7.70 12.69
CA ASP A 89 -8.08 8.78 12.64
C ASP A 89 -8.53 9.20 14.04
N SER A 90 -8.79 8.24 14.91
CA SER A 90 -9.17 8.48 16.31
C SER A 90 -8.05 9.18 17.10
N ILE A 91 -6.80 8.77 16.90
CA ILE A 91 -5.66 9.43 17.53
C ILE A 91 -5.51 10.87 17.06
N CYS A 92 -5.61 11.11 15.77
CA CYS A 92 -5.52 12.45 15.20
C CYS A 92 -6.61 13.37 15.76
N LYS A 93 -7.85 12.90 15.80
CA LYS A 93 -8.97 13.65 16.37
C LYS A 93 -8.76 13.95 17.86
N TYR A 94 -8.34 12.96 18.63
CA TYR A 94 -8.05 13.15 20.05
C TYR A 94 -7.01 14.22 20.29
N ILE A 95 -5.94 14.23 19.49
CA ILE A 95 -4.87 15.21 19.61
C ILE A 95 -5.37 16.60 19.19
N GLU A 96 -6.12 16.71 18.10
CA GLU A 96 -6.70 17.98 17.65
C GLU A 96 -7.65 18.60 18.69
N GLU A 97 -8.40 17.77 19.41
CA GLU A 97 -9.37 18.21 20.41
C GLU A 97 -8.74 18.56 21.76
N ASN A 98 -7.62 17.95 22.13
CA ASN A 98 -7.04 18.05 23.49
C ASN A 98 -5.71 18.80 23.56
N TYR A 99 -5.07 19.08 22.42
CA TYR A 99 -3.77 19.75 22.36
C TYR A 99 -3.79 20.89 21.35
N ASN A 100 -2.94 21.89 21.61
CA ASN A 100 -2.72 23.00 20.68
C ASN A 100 -1.57 22.65 19.71
N ILE A 101 -1.50 23.35 18.57
CA ILE A 101 -0.50 23.11 17.53
C ILE A 101 0.96 23.26 18.01
N ASN A 102 1.18 24.05 19.04
CA ASN A 102 2.51 24.31 19.62
C ASN A 102 2.82 23.45 20.85
N ASP A 103 1.90 22.55 21.23
CA ASP A 103 2.12 21.66 22.37
C ASP A 103 3.17 20.60 22.05
N ASP A 104 3.99 20.28 23.04
CA ASP A 104 4.92 19.15 22.97
C ASP A 104 4.17 17.85 23.27
N ILE A 105 4.04 17.01 22.27
CA ILE A 105 3.35 15.75 22.38
C ILE A 105 4.35 14.60 22.22
N ARG A 106 4.37 13.69 23.20
CA ARG A 106 5.18 12.47 23.14
C ARG A 106 4.28 11.28 22.82
N ILE A 107 4.67 10.53 21.80
CA ILE A 107 3.92 9.36 21.37
C ILE A 107 4.83 8.13 21.45
N LEU A 108 4.36 7.10 22.14
CA LEU A 108 4.99 5.78 22.19
C LEU A 108 4.16 4.81 21.37
N GLU A 109 4.79 4.19 20.39
CA GLU A 109 4.16 3.14 19.58
C GLU A 109 4.86 1.82 19.85
N ILE A 110 4.06 0.79 20.22
CA ILE A 110 4.53 -0.57 20.47
C ILE A 110 4.05 -1.46 19.34
N GLY A 111 4.93 -2.35 18.84
CA GLY A 111 4.60 -3.21 17.70
C GLY A 111 4.54 -2.44 16.40
N ILE A 112 5.61 -1.74 16.07
CA ILE A 112 5.66 -0.76 14.99
C ILE A 112 5.31 -1.35 13.61
N GLY A 113 5.72 -2.57 13.30
CA GLY A 113 5.53 -3.15 11.96
C GLY A 113 6.09 -2.24 10.86
N SER A 114 5.24 -1.85 9.92
CA SER A 114 5.58 -0.92 8.83
C SER A 114 5.62 0.56 9.25
N ARG A 115 5.40 0.87 10.51
CA ARG A 115 5.31 2.23 11.08
C ARG A 115 4.16 3.09 10.54
N CYS A 116 3.07 2.46 10.14
CA CYS A 116 1.95 3.20 9.52
C CYS A 116 1.35 4.28 10.42
N PRO A 117 0.94 4.00 11.68
CA PRO A 117 0.39 5.04 12.54
C PRO A 117 1.37 6.18 12.78
N TYR A 118 2.64 5.82 12.97
CA TYR A 118 3.71 6.77 13.19
C TYR A 118 3.92 7.70 11.98
N ASN A 119 4.04 7.13 10.78
CA ASN A 119 4.25 7.90 9.56
C ASN A 119 3.07 8.85 9.27
N CYS A 120 1.85 8.41 9.50
CA CYS A 120 0.66 9.24 9.34
C CYS A 120 0.61 10.38 10.37
N ASN A 121 0.95 10.09 11.61
CA ASN A 121 0.94 11.08 12.68
C ASN A 121 1.98 12.19 12.48
N ILE A 122 3.19 11.85 11.95
CA ILE A 122 4.26 12.82 11.71
C ILE A 122 3.83 13.94 10.78
N LYS A 123 3.03 13.64 9.77
CA LYS A 123 2.64 14.64 8.78
C LYS A 123 1.54 15.57 9.26
N LYS A 124 0.74 15.14 10.24
CA LYS A 124 -0.35 15.94 10.81
C LYS A 124 0.00 16.61 12.13
N ILE A 125 0.95 16.07 12.87
CA ILE A 125 1.30 16.50 14.21
C ILE A 125 2.79 16.80 14.25
N ARG A 126 3.12 17.96 14.76
CA ARG A 126 4.52 18.32 14.93
C ARG A 126 5.15 17.44 16.00
N ARG A 127 6.18 16.74 15.62
CA ARG A 127 6.86 15.78 16.45
C ARG A 127 7.89 16.40 17.36
N ILE A 128 8.02 15.76 18.47
CA ILE A 128 9.16 15.98 19.36
C ILE A 128 10.26 14.96 19.03
#